data_45ffa9d2ddd650f22ca8ba79052fad2c
#
_entry.id   45ffa9d2ddd650f22ca8ba79052fad2c
#
_cell.length_a   1.000
_cell.length_b   1.000
_cell.length_c   1.000
_cell.angle_alpha   90.00
_cell.angle_beta   90.00
_cell.angle_gamma   90.00
#
_symmetry.space_group_name_H-M   'P 1'
#
loop_
_entity.id
_entity.type
_entity.pdbx_description
1 polymer ?
#
loop_
_entity_poly.entity_id
_entity_poly.type
_entity_poly.pdbx_seq_one_letter_code
_entity_poly.pdbx_strand_id
1 'polypeptide(L)' 'MVCKVSIVIPGHDHGGAIINMDSLPQVGDHLKVGDLEVEVMEVMDLMPPRGDFHFMHATCKLIQPPAGER' A
#
# COMPACT_ATOMS: atom_id res chain seq x y z
N MET A 1 -2.17 10.64 14.38
CA MET A 1 -1.12 10.47 13.37
C MET A 1 -1.73 10.46 11.98
N VAL A 2 -1.10 11.17 11.06
CA VAL A 2 -1.54 11.16 9.67
C VAL A 2 -0.49 10.40 8.87
N CYS A 3 -0.91 9.34 8.20
CA CYS A 3 -0.01 8.54 7.39
C CYS A 3 -0.57 8.46 5.98
N LYS A 4 0.13 9.08 5.04
CA LYS A 4 -0.20 8.95 3.63
C LYS A 4 0.75 7.96 2.99
N VAL A 5 0.20 7.05 2.22
CA VAL A 5 0.99 5.97 1.64
C VAL A 5 0.78 5.96 0.14
N SER A 6 1.88 6.08 -0.59
CA SER A 6 1.88 5.96 -2.03
C SER A 6 2.01 4.49 -2.38
N ILE A 7 0.98 3.92 -2.97
CA ILE A 7 0.93 2.50 -3.30
C ILE A 7 1.31 2.31 -4.75
N VAL A 8 2.24 1.42 -5.02
CA VAL A 8 2.61 1.04 -6.38
C VAL A 8 2.48 -0.47 -6.51
N ILE A 9 1.87 -0.90 -7.59
CA ILE A 9 1.67 -2.32 -7.88
C ILE A 9 2.38 -2.60 -9.19
N PRO A 10 3.64 -3.06 -9.15
CA PRO A 10 4.41 -3.30 -10.37
C PRO A 10 3.70 -4.30 -11.27
N GLY A 11 3.72 -4.01 -12.55
CA GLY A 11 3.07 -4.89 -13.52
C GLY A 11 1.58 -4.71 -13.65
N HIS A 12 1.00 -3.79 -12.90
CA HIS A 12 -0.43 -3.53 -12.97
C HIS A 12 -0.66 -2.16 -13.61
N ASP A 13 -1.57 -2.12 -14.56
CA ASP A 13 -1.79 -0.90 -15.33
C ASP A 13 -2.32 0.27 -14.50
N HIS A 14 -3.04 -0.03 -13.46
CA HIS A 14 -3.63 1.00 -12.63
C HIS A 14 -2.70 1.44 -11.53
N GLY A 15 -1.45 1.26 -11.73
CA GLY A 15 -0.44 1.23 -10.72
C GLY A 15 -0.36 2.39 -9.84
N GLY A 16 -0.95 2.98 -9.16
CA GLY A 16 -0.60 4.00 -8.20
C GLY A 16 -1.82 4.59 -7.50
N ALA A 17 -1.69 4.74 -6.23
CA ALA A 17 -2.74 5.41 -5.46
C ALA A 17 -2.09 5.96 -4.21
N ILE A 18 -2.64 7.04 -3.70
CA ILE A 18 -2.21 7.55 -2.40
C ILE A 18 -3.38 7.38 -1.46
N ILE A 19 -3.16 6.64 -0.39
CA ILE A 19 -4.22 6.38 0.58
C ILE A 19 -3.82 6.91 1.93
N ASN A 20 -4.81 7.16 2.77
CA ASN A 20 -4.60 7.55 4.15
C ASN A 20 -4.74 6.31 5.02
N MET A 21 -3.80 6.14 5.95
CA MET A 21 -3.85 5.02 6.87
C MET A 21 -3.79 5.53 8.31
N ASP A 22 -4.37 4.78 9.20
CA ASP A 22 -4.35 5.12 10.62
C ASP A 22 -3.08 4.65 11.31
N SER A 23 -2.34 3.76 10.68
CA SER A 23 -1.12 3.22 11.23
C SER A 23 -0.12 3.04 10.11
N LEU A 24 1.14 2.84 10.47
CA LEU A 24 2.20 2.66 9.48
C LEU A 24 2.04 1.31 8.80
N PRO A 25 2.19 1.26 7.49
CA PRO A 25 2.13 -0.01 6.78
C PRO A 25 3.34 -0.87 7.10
N GLN A 26 3.15 -2.17 7.08
CA GLN A 26 4.22 -3.12 7.35
C GLN A 26 4.21 -4.20 6.28
N VAL A 27 5.40 -4.73 6.02
CA VAL A 27 5.52 -5.83 5.06
C VAL A 27 4.64 -6.98 5.52
N GLY A 28 3.87 -7.52 4.58
CA GLY A 28 2.93 -8.58 4.88
C GLY A 28 1.51 -8.11 5.15
N ASP A 29 1.32 -6.82 5.33
CA ASP A 29 -0.04 -6.30 5.52
C ASP A 29 -0.85 -6.47 4.26
N HIS A 30 -2.13 -6.74 4.43
CA HIS A 30 -3.09 -6.79 3.32
C HIS A 30 -3.89 -5.51 3.34
N LEU A 31 -3.91 -4.83 2.21
CA LEU A 31 -4.61 -3.55 2.08
C LEU A 31 -5.61 -3.62 0.95
N LYS A 32 -6.63 -2.80 1.07
CA LYS A 32 -7.60 -2.67 0.00
C LYS A 32 -7.44 -1.31 -0.64
N VAL A 33 -7.18 -1.30 -1.94
CA VAL A 33 -6.97 -0.08 -2.71
C VAL A 33 -8.02 -0.05 -3.79
N GLY A 34 -9.06 0.75 -3.59
CA GLY A 34 -10.22 0.70 -4.48
C GLY A 34 -10.84 -0.68 -4.44
N ASP A 35 -10.92 -1.31 -5.58
CA ASP A 35 -11.46 -2.67 -5.69
C ASP A 35 -10.39 -3.74 -5.59
N LEU A 36 -9.15 -3.34 -5.43
CA LEU A 36 -8.03 -4.27 -5.46
C LEU A 36 -7.60 -4.62 -4.06
N GLU A 37 -7.23 -5.88 -3.88
CA GLU A 37 -6.65 -6.33 -2.63
C GLU A 37 -5.19 -6.62 -2.87
N VAL A 38 -4.34 -6.06 -2.02
CA VAL A 38 -2.89 -6.13 -2.25
C VAL A 38 -2.19 -6.50 -0.96
N GLU A 39 -1.00 -7.05 -1.13
CA GLU A 39 -0.11 -7.34 -0.01
C GLU A 39 1.11 -6.45 -0.10
N VAL A 40 1.47 -5.84 1.03
CA VAL A 40 2.63 -4.97 1.10
C VAL A 40 3.89 -5.80 1.06
N MET A 41 4.75 -5.51 0.11
CA MET A 41 6.00 -6.25 -0.06
C MET A 41 7.18 -5.46 0.45
N GLU A 42 7.12 -4.13 0.39
CA GLU A 42 8.22 -3.28 0.75
C GLU A 42 7.69 -1.92 1.15
N VAL A 43 8.29 -1.30 2.14
CA VAL A 43 7.90 0.05 2.56
C VAL A 43 9.14 0.90 2.73
N MET A 44 8.99 2.20 2.51
CA MET A 44 10.06 3.14 2.74
C MET A 44 9.46 4.52 3.01
N ASP A 45 10.19 5.35 3.75
CA ASP A 45 9.80 6.73 3.94
C ASP A 45 10.12 7.52 2.70
N LEU A 46 9.16 8.33 2.25
CA LEU A 46 9.41 9.24 1.14
C LEU A 46 10.04 10.54 1.61
N MET A 47 9.82 10.86 2.87
CA MET A 47 10.43 12.02 3.50
C MET A 47 10.49 11.75 4.99
N PRO A 48 11.38 12.44 5.71
CA PRO A 48 11.42 12.27 7.17
C PRO A 48 10.09 12.65 7.79
N PRO A 49 9.63 11.91 8.79
CA PRO A 49 8.40 12.24 9.48
C PRO A 49 8.46 13.64 10.07
N ARG A 50 7.34 14.34 10.04
CA ARG A 50 7.26 15.68 10.58
C ARG A 50 6.08 15.75 11.54
N GLY A 51 6.40 15.76 12.83
CA GLY A 51 5.37 15.72 13.84
C GLY A 51 4.54 14.47 13.67
N ASP A 52 3.24 14.63 13.51
CA ASP A 52 2.34 13.51 13.34
C ASP A 52 2.16 13.07 11.89
N PHE A 53 2.90 13.67 10.98
CA PHE A 53 2.70 13.42 9.55
C PHE A 53 3.78 12.49 9.02
N HIS A 54 3.35 11.41 8.36
CA HIS A 54 4.24 10.45 7.70
C HIS A 54 3.83 10.32 6.24
N PHE A 55 4.81 10.33 5.36
CA PHE A 55 4.56 10.11 3.93
C PHE A 55 5.45 8.96 3.50
N MET A 56 4.83 7.83 3.17
CA MET A 56 5.54 6.60 2.90
C MET A 56 5.20 6.05 1.53
N HIS A 57 6.04 5.17 1.08
CA HIS A 57 5.82 4.45 -0.17
C HIS A 57 5.73 2.96 0.14
N ALA A 58 4.76 2.30 -0.44
CA ALA A 58 4.61 0.86 -0.29
C ALA A 58 4.55 0.22 -1.67
N THR A 59 5.43 -0.74 -1.90
CA THR A 59 5.38 -1.57 -3.10
C THR A 59 4.56 -2.78 -2.75
N CYS A 60 3.52 -3.04 -3.53
CA CYS A 60 2.56 -4.08 -3.23
C CYS A 60 2.40 -5.02 -4.41
N LYS A 61 1.84 -6.19 -4.13
CA LYS A 61 1.45 -7.11 -5.19
C LYS A 61 -0.02 -7.40 -5.06
N LEU A 62 -0.66 -7.70 -6.18
CA LEU A 62 -2.06 -8.09 -6.17
C LEU A 62 -2.20 -9.44 -5.51
N ILE A 63 -3.22 -9.57 -4.69
CA ILE A 63 -3.59 -10.86 -4.11
C ILE A 63 -4.62 -11.45 -5.04
N GLN A 64 -4.28 -12.57 -5.65
CA GLN A 64 -5.18 -13.24 -6.57
C GLN A 64 -6.16 -14.09 -5.79
N PRO A 65 -7.43 -14.11 -6.16
CA PRO A 65 -8.33 -15.03 -5.51
C PRO A 65 -7.92 -16.47 -5.80
N PRO A 66 -8.28 -17.39 -4.92
CA PRO A 66 -8.00 -18.80 -5.18
C PRO A 66 -8.57 -19.24 -6.51
N ALA A 67 -7.93 -20.24 -7.14
CA ALA A 67 -8.32 -20.64 -8.48
C ALA A 67 -9.78 -21.06 -8.57
N GLY A 68 -10.32 -21.58 -7.52
CA GLY A 68 -11.71 -22.00 -7.53
C GLY A 68 -12.71 -20.88 -7.45
N GLU A 69 -12.25 -19.69 -7.35
CA GLU A 69 -13.10 -18.52 -7.14
C GLU A 69 -13.73 -17.99 -8.39
N ARG A 70 -13.40 -18.47 -9.48
CA ARG A 70 -13.90 -17.89 -10.70
C ARG A 70 -15.18 -18.47 -11.15
#